data_ddc93b8c621a88d47dba6a1d9bd91360
#
_entry.id   ddc93b8c621a88d47dba6a1d9bd91360
#
_cell.length_a   1.000
_cell.length_b   1.000
_cell.length_c   1.000
_cell.angle_alpha   90.00
_cell.angle_beta   90.00
_cell.angle_gamma   90.00
#
_symmetry.space_group_name_H-M   'P 1'
#
loop_
_entity.id
_entity.type
_entity.pdbx_description
1 polymer ?
#
loop_
_entity_poly.entity_id
_entity_poly.type
_entity_poly.pdbx_seq_one_letter_code
_entity_poly.pdbx_strand_id
1 'polypeptide(L)'
;MQTNPVELPPSADGNPRAAAPSSAPYNGPAVRVALLLPLDSQALAQPAEAVRAGFMAAHQLQPEGVTVNLVPTGDSAQAALDAYRGAAEQNDIVVGPLARSAVASLATSGAVNKPTIALNHPQVNSPLPRQMLVIGLSLEDEARQVAEWAASEQPVGQALVLTGRAAWQQRLAGAFSQRWAELGRSQATVELPAEGGYVDGNALAELRARLSSEPPQLVYAALDANGLRQVRMSVGTSLPTYGTASVNPGLDPASVAAELAGVRFLDLPWTVQPDHPAVAGYPRWSAGGQGLDPQRLYALGIDAYRVARELAQRPNGAFELDGATGRLSVNMGQGERAFRRVETGVVVRDNGPTDQILTDDAGGDSVPPPRRVFEPVSTGL
;
A
#
# COMPACT_ATOMS: atom_id res chain seq x y z
N MET A 1 -7.77 -10.62 17.81
CA MET A 1 -7.33 -11.56 16.76
C MET A 1 -5.84 -11.73 16.91
N GLN A 2 -5.34 -12.95 17.13
CA GLN A 2 -3.90 -13.20 17.11
C GLN A 2 -3.50 -13.51 15.67
N THR A 3 -2.63 -12.72 15.12
CA THR A 3 -2.09 -12.86 13.78
C THR A 3 -0.61 -13.21 13.90
N ASN A 4 -0.18 -14.27 13.24
CA ASN A 4 1.24 -14.66 13.22
C ASN A 4 1.88 -14.06 11.97
N PRO A 5 2.90 -13.20 12.11
CA PRO A 5 3.60 -12.63 10.96
C PRO A 5 4.44 -13.68 10.23
N VAL A 6 4.48 -13.60 8.91
CA VAL A 6 5.34 -14.37 8.01
C VAL A 6 6.29 -13.41 7.30
N GLU A 7 7.59 -13.73 7.29
CA GLU A 7 8.61 -12.87 6.67
C GLU A 7 8.64 -13.01 5.15
N LEU A 8 8.63 -11.89 4.43
CA LEU A 8 8.91 -11.86 2.99
C LEU A 8 10.43 -11.78 2.74
N PRO A 9 10.94 -12.41 1.67
CA PRO A 9 12.36 -12.32 1.35
C PRO A 9 12.75 -10.88 1.00
N PRO A 10 13.99 -10.47 1.28
CA PRO A 10 14.49 -9.14 0.95
C PRO A 10 14.52 -8.94 -0.56
N SER A 11 14.07 -7.78 -1.03
CA SER A 11 14.22 -7.40 -2.43
C SER A 11 15.68 -7.12 -2.76
N ALA A 12 16.12 -7.55 -3.94
CA ALA A 12 17.52 -7.52 -4.38
C ALA A 12 18.10 -6.12 -4.68
N ASP A 13 17.36 -5.05 -4.44
CA ASP A 13 17.81 -3.68 -4.73
C ASP A 13 18.62 -3.14 -3.55
N GLY A 14 19.94 -3.16 -3.72
CA GLY A 14 20.92 -2.70 -2.73
C GLY A 14 20.83 -1.20 -2.43
N ASN A 15 19.89 -0.79 -1.61
CA ASN A 15 19.81 0.57 -1.08
C ASN A 15 20.66 0.69 0.20
N PRO A 16 21.43 1.76 0.42
CA PRO A 16 22.22 1.93 1.64
C PRO A 16 21.29 1.96 2.86
N ARG A 17 21.67 1.21 3.89
CA ARG A 17 20.94 1.06 5.16
C ARG A 17 20.59 2.44 5.74
N ALA A 18 19.31 2.75 5.81
CA ALA A 18 18.82 4.00 6.37
C ALA A 18 18.89 3.98 7.91
N ALA A 19 19.09 5.14 8.52
CA ALA A 19 19.11 5.26 9.98
C ALA A 19 17.70 5.10 10.56
N ALA A 20 17.57 4.42 11.71
CA ALA A 20 16.31 4.30 12.43
C ALA A 20 15.70 5.69 12.75
N PRO A 21 14.38 5.82 12.86
CA PRO A 21 13.74 7.09 13.20
C PRO A 21 14.28 7.65 14.52
N SER A 22 14.49 8.97 14.56
CA SER A 22 15.05 9.64 15.72
C SER A 22 14.00 9.73 16.84
N SER A 23 14.30 9.15 17.99
CA SER A 23 13.54 9.36 19.23
C SER A 23 14.05 10.55 20.06
N ALA A 24 15.08 11.26 19.61
CA ALA A 24 15.63 12.40 20.33
C ALA A 24 14.66 13.60 20.30
N PRO A 25 14.54 14.36 21.40
CA PRO A 25 13.74 15.58 21.41
C PRO A 25 14.29 16.59 20.40
N TYR A 26 13.41 17.19 19.61
CA TYR A 26 13.79 18.23 18.66
C TYR A 26 14.08 19.54 19.42
N ASN A 27 15.31 20.01 19.32
CA ASN A 27 15.77 21.26 19.99
C ASN A 27 15.96 22.43 19.01
N GLY A 28 15.52 22.29 17.75
CA GLY A 28 15.58 23.36 16.75
C GLY A 28 14.35 24.26 16.74
N PRO A 29 14.35 25.32 15.92
CA PRO A 29 13.14 26.12 15.68
C PRO A 29 12.05 25.25 15.04
N ALA A 30 10.78 25.49 15.41
CA ALA A 30 9.66 24.74 14.85
C ALA A 30 9.60 24.90 13.33
N VAL A 31 9.51 23.77 12.62
CA VAL A 31 9.37 23.70 11.16
C VAL A 31 7.90 23.88 10.79
N ARG A 32 7.62 24.78 9.86
CA ARG A 32 6.27 25.06 9.38
C ARG A 32 5.93 24.12 8.24
N VAL A 33 4.88 23.34 8.43
CA VAL A 33 4.38 22.39 7.44
C VAL A 33 3.03 22.83 6.95
N ALA A 34 2.91 23.08 5.64
CA ALA A 34 1.62 23.31 5.00
C ALA A 34 0.98 21.95 4.66
N LEU A 35 -0.26 21.75 5.07
CA LEU A 35 -1.09 20.61 4.65
C LEU A 35 -2.08 21.07 3.58
N LEU A 36 -1.74 20.81 2.31
CA LEU A 36 -2.48 21.23 1.12
C LEU A 36 -3.43 20.12 0.65
N LEU A 37 -4.71 20.27 0.93
CA LEU A 37 -5.72 19.23 0.66
C LEU A 37 -6.97 19.81 -0.02
N PRO A 38 -7.64 19.03 -0.92
CA PRO A 38 -8.85 19.45 -1.63
C PRO A 38 -10.10 19.33 -0.73
N LEU A 39 -10.12 20.06 0.40
CA LEU A 39 -11.22 20.03 1.37
C LEU A 39 -12.47 20.73 0.86
N ASP A 40 -12.34 21.68 -0.08
CA ASP A 40 -13.44 22.38 -0.72
C ASP A 40 -13.91 21.70 -2.03
N SER A 41 -13.36 20.52 -2.33
CA SER A 41 -13.74 19.72 -3.50
C SER A 41 -15.06 19.01 -3.27
N GLN A 42 -15.95 19.00 -4.25
CA GLN A 42 -17.19 18.21 -4.18
C GLN A 42 -16.93 16.70 -4.23
N ALA A 43 -15.92 16.27 -4.99
CA ALA A 43 -15.61 14.85 -5.19
C ALA A 43 -14.62 14.31 -4.17
N LEU A 44 -13.68 15.13 -3.69
CA LEU A 44 -12.54 14.69 -2.88
C LEU A 44 -12.56 15.16 -1.42
N ALA A 45 -13.60 15.89 -0.98
CA ALA A 45 -13.68 16.37 0.39
C ALA A 45 -13.61 15.25 1.43
N GLN A 46 -14.34 14.15 1.24
CA GLN A 46 -14.29 12.99 2.16
C GLN A 46 -12.92 12.29 2.17
N PRO A 47 -12.33 11.92 1.02
CA PRO A 47 -10.94 11.46 0.95
C PRO A 47 -9.94 12.41 1.62
N ALA A 48 -10.04 13.70 1.34
CA ALA A 48 -9.16 14.72 1.91
C ALA A 48 -9.32 14.83 3.43
N GLU A 49 -10.54 14.70 3.94
CA GLU A 49 -10.82 14.73 5.37
C GLU A 49 -10.22 13.51 6.10
N ALA A 50 -10.27 12.33 5.49
CA ALA A 50 -9.63 11.14 6.06
C ALA A 50 -8.10 11.33 6.18
N VAL A 51 -7.45 11.86 5.14
CA VAL A 51 -6.02 12.19 5.17
C VAL A 51 -5.73 13.26 6.23
N ARG A 52 -6.52 14.34 6.27
CA ARG A 52 -6.37 15.41 7.25
C ARG A 52 -6.46 14.86 8.69
N ALA A 53 -7.46 14.04 8.94
CA ALA A 53 -7.68 13.47 10.26
C ALA A 53 -6.52 12.57 10.70
N GLY A 54 -5.99 11.72 9.83
CA GLY A 54 -4.83 10.88 10.11
C GLY A 54 -3.57 11.73 10.37
N PHE A 55 -3.33 12.74 9.54
CA PHE A 55 -2.22 13.67 9.69
C PHE A 55 -2.28 14.41 11.04
N MET A 56 -3.45 14.93 11.39
CA MET A 56 -3.65 15.65 12.65
C MET A 56 -3.59 14.73 13.87
N ALA A 57 -4.05 13.49 13.78
CA ALA A 57 -3.90 12.50 14.84
C ALA A 57 -2.41 12.22 15.13
N ALA A 58 -1.61 12.09 14.08
CA ALA A 58 -0.16 11.90 14.25
C ALA A 58 0.53 13.16 14.80
N HIS A 59 0.12 14.35 14.37
CA HIS A 59 0.60 15.61 14.94
C HIS A 59 0.24 15.75 16.42
N GLN A 60 -0.97 15.38 16.84
CA GLN A 60 -1.40 15.45 18.23
C GLN A 60 -0.57 14.54 19.15
N LEU A 61 -0.13 13.39 18.66
CA LEU A 61 0.70 12.47 19.43
C LEU A 61 2.17 12.93 19.52
N GLN A 62 2.67 13.66 18.53
CA GLN A 62 4.06 14.10 18.45
C GLN A 62 4.14 15.53 17.88
N PRO A 63 3.67 16.56 18.59
CA PRO A 63 3.61 17.93 18.07
C PRO A 63 4.95 18.67 18.06
N GLU A 64 5.97 18.16 18.79
CA GLU A 64 7.21 18.89 19.05
C GLU A 64 7.97 19.16 17.75
N GLY A 65 8.38 20.38 17.58
CA GLY A 65 9.20 20.85 16.47
C GLY A 65 8.45 21.06 15.14
N VAL A 66 7.12 20.90 15.12
CA VAL A 66 6.31 21.07 13.90
C VAL A 66 5.10 21.97 14.17
N THR A 67 4.89 22.96 13.33
CA THR A 67 3.61 23.71 13.25
C THR A 67 2.92 23.40 11.94
N VAL A 68 1.60 23.16 11.98
CA VAL A 68 0.81 22.75 10.81
C VAL A 68 -0.10 23.89 10.38
N ASN A 69 0.01 24.28 9.10
CA ASN A 69 -0.86 25.25 8.44
C ASN A 69 -1.75 24.49 7.44
N LEU A 70 -3.06 24.45 7.68
CA LEU A 70 -4.01 23.84 6.76
C LEU A 70 -4.28 24.79 5.59
N VAL A 71 -4.13 24.28 4.37
CA VAL A 71 -4.36 25.01 3.11
C VAL A 71 -5.43 24.27 2.31
N PRO A 72 -6.71 24.64 2.45
CA PRO A 72 -7.78 24.02 1.68
C PRO A 72 -7.72 24.42 0.21
N THR A 73 -8.08 23.50 -0.68
CA THR A 73 -8.21 23.72 -2.12
C THR A 73 -9.49 23.07 -2.65
N GLY A 74 -9.93 23.49 -3.83
CA GLY A 74 -11.05 22.90 -4.56
C GLY A 74 -10.61 21.89 -5.62
N ASP A 75 -11.45 21.70 -6.65
CA ASP A 75 -11.24 20.69 -7.71
C ASP A 75 -10.25 21.14 -8.79
N SER A 76 -9.96 22.43 -8.91
CA SER A 76 -9.10 22.97 -9.95
C SER A 76 -7.62 22.68 -9.67
N ALA A 77 -6.95 22.02 -10.61
CA ALA A 77 -5.51 21.79 -10.55
C ALA A 77 -4.70 23.11 -10.57
N GLN A 78 -5.20 24.15 -11.27
CA GLN A 78 -4.57 25.46 -11.29
C GLN A 78 -4.71 26.16 -9.93
N ALA A 79 -5.89 26.11 -9.31
CA ALA A 79 -6.09 26.68 -7.97
C ALA A 79 -5.20 25.97 -6.93
N ALA A 80 -5.03 24.66 -7.04
CA ALA A 80 -4.11 23.91 -6.19
C ALA A 80 -2.64 24.33 -6.40
N LEU A 81 -2.24 24.62 -7.64
CA LEU A 81 -0.90 25.13 -7.96
C LEU A 81 -0.67 26.55 -7.39
N ASP A 82 -1.65 27.42 -7.46
CA ASP A 82 -1.56 28.78 -6.92
C ASP A 82 -1.53 28.76 -5.39
N ALA A 83 -2.35 27.91 -4.76
CA ALA A 83 -2.31 27.65 -3.33
C ALA A 83 -0.96 27.07 -2.87
N TYR A 84 -0.37 26.18 -3.68
CA TYR A 84 0.97 25.63 -3.40
C TYR A 84 2.02 26.73 -3.38
N ARG A 85 2.01 27.67 -4.34
CA ARG A 85 2.97 28.79 -4.38
C ARG A 85 2.90 29.62 -3.11
N GLY A 86 1.69 30.03 -2.71
CA GLY A 86 1.50 30.78 -1.46
C GLY A 86 1.90 29.99 -0.22
N ALA A 87 1.60 28.68 -0.19
CA ALA A 87 2.01 27.80 0.90
C ALA A 87 3.53 27.67 1.00
N ALA A 88 4.23 27.50 -0.14
CA ALA A 88 5.69 27.35 -0.19
C ALA A 88 6.44 28.62 0.23
N GLU A 89 5.87 29.81 0.08
CA GLU A 89 6.45 31.06 0.58
C GLU A 89 6.44 31.16 2.11
N GLN A 90 5.40 30.61 2.74
CA GLN A 90 5.14 30.77 4.18
C GLN A 90 5.56 29.58 5.01
N ASN A 91 5.85 28.43 4.37
CA ASN A 91 6.15 27.17 5.05
C ASN A 91 7.49 26.58 4.56
N ASP A 92 8.02 25.68 5.35
CA ASP A 92 9.32 25.05 5.11
C ASP A 92 9.16 23.71 4.37
N ILE A 93 8.01 23.03 4.57
CA ILE A 93 7.63 21.77 3.92
C ILE A 93 6.18 21.88 3.47
N VAL A 94 5.84 21.33 2.30
CA VAL A 94 4.45 21.19 1.83
C VAL A 94 4.08 19.73 1.73
N VAL A 95 2.98 19.34 2.38
CA VAL A 95 2.35 18.01 2.29
C VAL A 95 1.08 18.13 1.46
N GLY A 96 0.99 17.38 0.38
CA GLY A 96 -0.01 17.50 -0.67
C GLY A 96 0.63 17.91 -1.99
N PRO A 97 -0.18 18.03 -3.04
CA PRO A 97 -1.62 17.80 -3.10
C PRO A 97 -2.02 16.32 -3.09
N LEU A 98 -3.32 16.06 -2.89
CA LEU A 98 -3.91 14.71 -2.92
C LEU A 98 -4.52 14.39 -4.30
N ALA A 99 -5.11 15.35 -4.98
CA ALA A 99 -5.71 15.14 -6.29
C ALA A 99 -4.66 14.82 -7.34
N ARG A 100 -4.82 13.71 -8.10
CA ARG A 100 -3.84 13.25 -9.10
C ARG A 100 -3.53 14.32 -10.16
N SER A 101 -4.55 15.03 -10.63
CA SER A 101 -4.39 16.13 -11.59
C SER A 101 -3.57 17.30 -11.02
N ALA A 102 -3.77 17.63 -9.75
CA ALA A 102 -3.02 18.66 -9.07
C ALA A 102 -1.55 18.24 -8.87
N VAL A 103 -1.29 16.98 -8.51
CA VAL A 103 0.07 16.43 -8.41
C VAL A 103 0.77 16.48 -9.77
N ALA A 104 0.09 16.10 -10.86
CA ALA A 104 0.64 16.15 -12.21
C ALA A 104 0.97 17.59 -12.65
N SER A 105 0.05 18.54 -12.41
CA SER A 105 0.28 19.94 -12.70
C SER A 105 1.45 20.52 -11.90
N LEU A 106 1.54 20.20 -10.62
CA LEU A 106 2.64 20.62 -9.77
C LEU A 106 3.98 20.05 -10.25
N ALA A 107 4.01 18.75 -10.58
CA ALA A 107 5.22 18.07 -11.03
C ALA A 107 5.81 18.67 -12.32
N THR A 108 4.96 19.22 -13.20
CA THR A 108 5.38 19.79 -14.49
C THR A 108 5.52 21.33 -14.49
N SER A 109 5.10 22.00 -13.42
CA SER A 109 5.01 23.46 -13.36
C SER A 109 6.33 24.20 -13.17
N GLY A 110 7.40 23.50 -12.72
CA GLY A 110 8.64 24.14 -12.26
C GLY A 110 8.51 24.93 -10.95
N ALA A 111 7.37 24.89 -10.28
CA ALA A 111 7.11 25.66 -9.05
C ALA A 111 7.67 25.00 -7.78
N VAL A 112 8.05 23.73 -7.83
CA VAL A 112 8.50 22.96 -6.66
C VAL A 112 9.91 23.42 -6.24
N ASN A 113 9.96 24.25 -5.22
CA ASN A 113 11.19 24.83 -4.66
C ASN A 113 11.39 24.55 -3.16
N LYS A 114 10.45 23.84 -2.54
CA LYS A 114 10.50 23.38 -1.14
C LYS A 114 10.32 21.86 -1.08
N PRO A 115 10.80 21.20 -0.03
CA PRO A 115 10.47 19.79 0.21
C PRO A 115 8.96 19.60 0.16
N THR A 116 8.50 18.78 -0.77
CA THR A 116 7.09 18.56 -1.08
C THR A 116 6.78 17.07 -1.02
N ILE A 117 5.80 16.68 -0.21
CA ILE A 117 5.33 15.31 -0.05
C ILE A 117 3.99 15.18 -0.77
N ALA A 118 4.01 14.74 -2.02
CA ALA A 118 2.79 14.50 -2.79
C ALA A 118 2.08 13.22 -2.35
N LEU A 119 0.76 13.29 -2.20
CA LEU A 119 -0.07 12.23 -1.63
C LEU A 119 -0.73 11.33 -2.70
N ASN A 120 -0.35 11.51 -3.96
CA ASN A 120 -0.82 10.67 -5.07
C ASN A 120 0.24 10.61 -6.17
N HIS A 121 0.16 9.58 -7.01
CA HIS A 121 1.07 9.38 -8.12
C HIS A 121 0.63 10.22 -9.34
N PRO A 122 1.49 11.10 -9.87
CA PRO A 122 1.20 11.80 -11.12
C PRO A 122 1.30 10.85 -12.31
N GLN A 123 0.42 11.03 -13.29
CA GLN A 123 0.55 10.36 -14.59
C GLN A 123 1.35 11.27 -15.54
N VAL A 124 2.66 11.35 -15.32
CA VAL A 124 3.57 12.16 -16.14
C VAL A 124 4.75 11.31 -16.60
N ASN A 125 5.23 11.57 -17.81
CA ASN A 125 6.39 10.88 -18.38
C ASN A 125 7.73 11.60 -18.10
N SER A 126 7.67 12.78 -17.46
CA SER A 126 8.86 13.56 -17.12
C SER A 126 9.38 13.19 -15.72
N PRO A 127 10.70 13.33 -15.49
CA PRO A 127 11.25 13.17 -14.15
C PRO A 127 10.58 14.14 -13.14
N LEU A 128 10.36 13.65 -11.93
CA LEU A 128 9.78 14.46 -10.86
C LEU A 128 10.76 15.56 -10.41
N PRO A 129 10.24 16.73 -9.94
CA PRO A 129 11.06 17.79 -9.38
C PRO A 129 11.94 17.28 -8.22
N ARG A 130 13.14 17.83 -8.10
CA ARG A 130 14.10 17.43 -7.07
C ARG A 130 13.59 17.54 -5.64
N GLN A 131 12.72 18.46 -5.32
CA GLN A 131 12.15 18.68 -3.99
C GLN A 131 10.84 17.92 -3.75
N MET A 132 10.42 17.04 -4.67
CA MET A 132 9.13 16.36 -4.61
C MET A 132 9.31 14.86 -4.31
N LEU A 133 8.75 14.39 -3.22
CA LEU A 133 8.60 12.99 -2.85
C LEU A 133 7.15 12.58 -3.07
N VAL A 134 6.91 11.42 -3.66
CA VAL A 134 5.55 10.89 -3.86
C VAL A 134 5.36 9.69 -2.92
N ILE A 135 4.41 9.81 -1.99
CA ILE A 135 4.12 8.75 -1.00
C ILE A 135 2.70 8.18 -1.15
N GLY A 136 1.99 8.54 -2.22
CA GLY A 136 0.64 8.06 -2.48
C GLY A 136 0.53 6.53 -2.42
N LEU A 137 -0.66 6.03 -2.13
CA LEU A 137 -0.95 4.60 -2.22
C LEU A 137 -1.05 4.20 -3.69
N SER A 138 -0.48 3.06 -4.05
CA SER A 138 -0.41 2.56 -5.42
C SER A 138 -0.73 1.08 -5.45
N LEU A 139 -1.90 0.74 -5.98
CA LEU A 139 -2.27 -0.66 -6.20
C LEU A 139 -1.33 -1.33 -7.23
N GLU A 140 -0.77 -0.56 -8.17
CA GLU A 140 0.20 -1.06 -9.13
C GLU A 140 1.53 -1.46 -8.45
N ASP A 141 1.95 -0.72 -7.40
CA ASP A 141 3.13 -1.09 -6.60
C ASP A 141 2.84 -2.31 -5.72
N GLU A 142 1.64 -2.41 -5.14
CA GLU A 142 1.18 -3.63 -4.49
C GLU A 142 1.27 -4.84 -5.44
N ALA A 143 0.76 -4.70 -6.67
CA ALA A 143 0.81 -5.77 -7.67
C ALA A 143 2.24 -6.21 -8.03
N ARG A 144 3.20 -5.28 -8.09
CA ARG A 144 4.63 -5.60 -8.28
C ARG A 144 5.21 -6.35 -7.09
N GLN A 145 4.91 -5.92 -5.87
CA GLN A 145 5.33 -6.60 -4.65
C GLN A 145 4.72 -8.01 -4.55
N VAL A 146 3.44 -8.17 -4.94
CA VAL A 146 2.80 -9.50 -5.02
C VAL A 146 3.52 -10.39 -6.02
N ALA A 147 3.97 -9.86 -7.18
CA ALA A 147 4.73 -10.64 -8.15
C ALA A 147 6.07 -11.13 -7.55
N GLU A 148 6.79 -10.29 -6.81
CA GLU A 148 8.02 -10.66 -6.10
C GLU A 148 7.77 -11.73 -5.05
N TRP A 149 6.75 -11.56 -4.23
CA TRP A 149 6.36 -12.52 -3.22
C TRP A 149 5.97 -13.86 -3.83
N ALA A 150 5.07 -13.87 -4.81
CA ALA A 150 4.66 -15.07 -5.51
C ALA A 150 5.84 -15.80 -6.18
N ALA A 151 6.80 -15.04 -6.74
CA ALA A 151 8.01 -15.60 -7.34
C ALA A 151 8.92 -16.27 -6.32
N SER A 152 8.96 -15.78 -5.09
CA SER A 152 9.77 -16.37 -4.01
C SER A 152 9.16 -17.68 -3.47
N GLU A 153 7.83 -17.73 -3.37
CA GLU A 153 7.13 -18.95 -2.91
C GLU A 153 6.99 -20.01 -4.02
N GLN A 154 6.86 -19.57 -5.28
CA GLN A 154 6.63 -20.42 -6.44
C GLN A 154 7.79 -20.25 -7.45
N PRO A 155 8.93 -20.93 -7.23
CA PRO A 155 10.16 -20.69 -8.00
C PRO A 155 10.09 -21.12 -9.47
N VAL A 156 9.12 -21.92 -9.87
CA VAL A 156 8.95 -22.42 -11.24
C VAL A 156 7.48 -22.36 -11.65
N GLY A 157 7.21 -22.34 -12.96
CA GLY A 157 5.89 -22.46 -13.53
C GLY A 157 5.30 -21.17 -14.10
N GLN A 158 4.13 -21.30 -14.70
CA GLN A 158 3.39 -20.24 -15.34
C GLN A 158 2.35 -19.64 -14.39
N ALA A 159 2.24 -18.31 -14.36
CA ALA A 159 1.15 -17.63 -13.68
C ALA A 159 -0.07 -17.48 -14.60
N LEU A 160 -1.26 -17.62 -14.04
CA LEU A 160 -2.51 -17.20 -14.69
C LEU A 160 -2.99 -15.89 -14.05
N VAL A 161 -3.04 -14.85 -14.84
CA VAL A 161 -3.51 -13.52 -14.43
C VAL A 161 -5.00 -13.40 -14.77
N LEU A 162 -5.83 -13.23 -13.76
CA LEU A 162 -7.26 -12.99 -13.92
C LEU A 162 -7.53 -11.49 -13.81
N THR A 163 -8.25 -10.92 -14.76
CA THR A 163 -8.60 -9.49 -14.78
C THR A 163 -10.03 -9.29 -15.21
N GLY A 164 -10.68 -8.23 -14.77
CA GLY A 164 -11.92 -7.75 -15.33
C GLY A 164 -11.70 -6.63 -16.36
N ARG A 165 -12.80 -5.97 -16.77
CA ARG A 165 -12.79 -4.87 -17.75
C ARG A 165 -12.56 -3.49 -17.14
N ALA A 166 -12.67 -3.36 -15.84
CA ALA A 166 -12.45 -2.08 -15.18
C ALA A 166 -10.98 -1.62 -15.33
N ALA A 167 -10.78 -0.33 -15.58
CA ALA A 167 -9.45 0.22 -15.86
C ALA A 167 -8.45 -0.06 -14.72
N TRP A 168 -8.91 -0.06 -13.46
CA TRP A 168 -8.04 -0.37 -12.32
C TRP A 168 -7.60 -1.84 -12.31
N GLN A 169 -8.49 -2.78 -12.68
CA GLN A 169 -8.16 -4.21 -12.78
C GLN A 169 -7.11 -4.47 -13.86
N GLN A 170 -7.27 -3.83 -15.02
CA GLN A 170 -6.31 -3.95 -16.12
C GLN A 170 -4.94 -3.36 -15.76
N ARG A 171 -4.90 -2.23 -15.00
CA ARG A 171 -3.64 -1.68 -14.50
C ARG A 171 -2.95 -2.62 -13.52
N LEU A 172 -3.69 -3.23 -12.59
CA LEU A 172 -3.15 -4.24 -11.67
C LEU A 172 -2.59 -5.45 -12.40
N ALA A 173 -3.37 -6.00 -13.34
CA ALA A 173 -2.93 -7.12 -14.17
C ALA A 173 -1.66 -6.78 -14.96
N GLY A 174 -1.61 -5.58 -15.55
CA GLY A 174 -0.44 -5.07 -16.27
C GLY A 174 0.79 -4.92 -15.38
N ALA A 175 0.66 -4.34 -14.19
CA ALA A 175 1.78 -4.14 -13.27
C ALA A 175 2.35 -5.47 -12.75
N PHE A 176 1.48 -6.42 -12.39
CA PHE A 176 1.92 -7.78 -12.02
C PHE A 176 2.63 -8.46 -13.19
N SER A 177 2.01 -8.47 -14.39
CA SER A 177 2.54 -9.15 -15.58
C SER A 177 3.90 -8.59 -15.99
N GLN A 178 4.05 -7.28 -15.96
CA GLN A 178 5.32 -6.63 -16.25
C GLN A 178 6.39 -7.08 -15.27
N ARG A 179 6.13 -6.99 -13.96
CA ARG A 179 7.12 -7.39 -12.94
C ARG A 179 7.43 -8.88 -13.01
N TRP A 180 6.41 -9.73 -13.26
CA TRP A 180 6.58 -11.16 -13.43
C TRP A 180 7.49 -11.51 -14.60
N ALA A 181 7.36 -10.79 -15.73
CA ALA A 181 8.22 -10.94 -16.90
C ALA A 181 9.67 -10.44 -16.62
N GLU A 182 9.83 -9.32 -15.88
CA GLU A 182 11.15 -8.82 -15.44
C GLU A 182 11.89 -9.84 -14.57
N LEU A 183 11.16 -10.66 -13.81
CA LEU A 183 11.69 -11.78 -13.03
C LEU A 183 11.98 -13.03 -13.90
N GLY A 184 11.88 -12.93 -15.24
CA GLY A 184 12.16 -14.00 -16.19
C GLY A 184 11.08 -15.09 -16.25
N ARG A 185 9.83 -14.78 -15.91
CA ARG A 185 8.75 -15.75 -15.78
C ARG A 185 7.66 -15.56 -16.82
N SER A 186 7.01 -16.67 -17.21
CA SER A 186 5.89 -16.68 -18.15
C SER A 186 4.54 -16.53 -17.45
N GLN A 187 3.59 -15.91 -18.14
CA GLN A 187 2.23 -15.77 -17.67
C GLN A 187 1.24 -15.82 -18.85
N ALA A 188 -0.01 -16.12 -18.53
CA ALA A 188 -1.13 -15.97 -19.45
C ALA A 188 -2.22 -15.13 -18.75
N THR A 189 -2.98 -14.37 -19.52
CA THR A 189 -4.04 -13.52 -18.98
C THR A 189 -5.41 -14.02 -19.44
N VAL A 190 -6.39 -14.00 -18.54
CA VAL A 190 -7.79 -14.26 -18.81
C VAL A 190 -8.62 -13.07 -18.35
N GLU A 191 -9.38 -12.50 -19.26
CA GLU A 191 -10.37 -11.47 -18.94
C GLU A 191 -11.68 -12.13 -18.51
N LEU A 192 -12.19 -11.70 -17.36
CA LEU A 192 -13.45 -12.16 -16.77
C LEU A 192 -14.45 -10.99 -16.78
N PRO A 193 -15.30 -10.86 -17.78
CA PRO A 193 -16.33 -9.85 -17.80
C PRO A 193 -17.27 -9.99 -16.60
N ALA A 194 -17.70 -8.88 -16.04
CA ALA A 194 -18.69 -8.87 -14.97
C ALA A 194 -19.75 -7.81 -15.26
N GLU A 195 -21.00 -8.12 -14.93
CA GLU A 195 -22.11 -7.21 -15.05
C GLU A 195 -22.96 -7.28 -13.76
N GLY A 196 -23.35 -6.14 -13.22
CA GLY A 196 -24.13 -6.07 -11.97
C GLY A 196 -23.45 -6.71 -10.76
N GLY A 197 -22.11 -6.80 -10.75
CA GLY A 197 -21.34 -7.46 -9.69
C GLY A 197 -21.17 -8.97 -9.86
N TYR A 198 -21.68 -9.56 -10.97
CA TYR A 198 -21.59 -10.98 -11.26
C TYR A 198 -20.63 -11.22 -12.42
N VAL A 199 -19.70 -12.16 -12.24
CA VAL A 199 -18.79 -12.62 -13.30
C VAL A 199 -19.59 -13.46 -14.31
N ASP A 200 -19.31 -13.27 -15.59
CA ASP A 200 -19.99 -13.99 -16.68
C ASP A 200 -19.83 -15.51 -16.55
N GLY A 201 -20.94 -16.23 -16.63
CA GLY A 201 -20.98 -17.67 -16.43
C GLY A 201 -20.25 -18.46 -17.51
N ASN A 202 -20.24 -17.97 -18.77
CA ASN A 202 -19.52 -18.62 -19.87
C ASN A 202 -18.01 -18.43 -19.67
N ALA A 203 -17.59 -17.22 -19.28
CA ALA A 203 -16.18 -16.96 -18.96
C ALA A 203 -15.68 -17.84 -17.79
N LEU A 204 -16.51 -18.08 -16.78
CA LEU A 204 -16.18 -19.03 -15.69
C LEU A 204 -16.10 -20.48 -16.19
N ALA A 205 -16.97 -20.90 -17.11
CA ALA A 205 -16.91 -22.24 -17.69
C ALA A 205 -15.65 -22.43 -18.55
N GLU A 206 -15.30 -21.44 -19.37
CA GLU A 206 -14.07 -21.42 -20.16
C GLU A 206 -12.82 -21.44 -19.27
N LEU A 207 -12.80 -20.64 -18.22
CA LEU A 207 -11.71 -20.66 -17.23
C LEU A 207 -11.54 -22.05 -16.63
N ARG A 208 -12.64 -22.70 -16.22
CA ARG A 208 -12.60 -24.06 -15.66
C ARG A 208 -12.04 -25.07 -16.66
N ALA A 209 -12.47 -25.01 -17.91
CA ALA A 209 -11.97 -25.89 -18.97
C ALA A 209 -10.46 -25.69 -19.18
N ARG A 210 -10.01 -24.43 -19.22
CA ARG A 210 -8.60 -24.09 -19.34
C ARG A 210 -7.76 -24.60 -18.18
N LEU A 211 -8.19 -24.39 -16.93
CA LEU A 211 -7.49 -24.88 -15.75
C LEU A 211 -7.35 -26.41 -15.73
N SER A 212 -8.31 -27.12 -16.34
CA SER A 212 -8.25 -28.58 -16.45
C SER A 212 -7.29 -29.06 -17.54
N SER A 213 -7.16 -28.31 -18.65
CA SER A 213 -6.27 -28.69 -19.78
C SER A 213 -4.84 -28.20 -19.58
N GLU A 214 -4.65 -27.00 -19.04
CA GLU A 214 -3.37 -26.34 -18.86
C GLU A 214 -3.26 -25.73 -17.44
N PRO A 215 -3.04 -26.56 -16.40
CA PRO A 215 -3.01 -26.07 -15.03
C PRO A 215 -1.82 -25.13 -14.80
N PRO A 216 -2.07 -23.87 -14.38
CA PRO A 216 -0.99 -22.95 -14.01
C PRO A 216 -0.41 -23.31 -12.66
N GLN A 217 0.77 -22.78 -12.33
CA GLN A 217 1.38 -22.96 -11.02
C GLN A 217 0.69 -22.11 -9.94
N LEU A 218 0.23 -20.93 -10.34
CA LEU A 218 -0.45 -19.99 -9.46
C LEU A 218 -1.46 -19.14 -10.23
N VAL A 219 -2.37 -18.52 -9.49
CA VAL A 219 -3.31 -17.52 -9.99
C VAL A 219 -2.97 -16.17 -9.36
N TYR A 220 -2.88 -15.12 -10.16
CA TYR A 220 -2.93 -13.74 -9.70
C TYR A 220 -4.29 -13.13 -10.04
N ALA A 221 -5.00 -12.60 -9.03
CA ALA A 221 -6.33 -12.05 -9.17
C ALA A 221 -6.31 -10.51 -9.12
N ALA A 222 -6.37 -9.87 -10.27
CA ALA A 222 -6.66 -8.44 -10.42
C ALA A 222 -8.18 -8.22 -10.39
N LEU A 223 -8.82 -8.63 -9.30
CA LEU A 223 -10.27 -8.60 -9.07
C LEU A 223 -10.56 -7.96 -7.71
N ASP A 224 -11.82 -7.66 -7.43
CA ASP A 224 -12.28 -7.42 -6.07
C ASP A 224 -12.59 -8.73 -5.32
N ALA A 225 -12.83 -8.63 -4.01
CA ALA A 225 -13.12 -9.79 -3.18
C ALA A 225 -14.33 -10.60 -3.66
N ASN A 226 -15.38 -9.92 -4.15
CA ASN A 226 -16.58 -10.59 -4.65
C ASN A 226 -16.33 -11.34 -5.96
N GLY A 227 -15.62 -10.73 -6.90
CA GLY A 227 -15.22 -11.37 -8.16
C GLY A 227 -14.32 -12.58 -7.91
N LEU A 228 -13.33 -12.45 -7.04
CA LEU A 228 -12.47 -13.57 -6.68
C LEU A 228 -13.23 -14.71 -6.00
N ARG A 229 -14.19 -14.40 -5.10
CA ARG A 229 -15.05 -15.40 -4.48
C ARG A 229 -15.82 -16.20 -5.51
N GLN A 230 -16.46 -15.55 -6.50
CA GLN A 230 -17.21 -16.20 -7.56
C GLN A 230 -16.31 -17.11 -8.43
N VAL A 231 -15.10 -16.66 -8.74
CA VAL A 231 -14.10 -17.49 -9.43
C VAL A 231 -13.81 -18.75 -8.61
N ARG A 232 -13.47 -18.62 -7.34
CA ARG A 232 -13.09 -19.75 -6.47
C ARG A 232 -14.23 -20.72 -6.22
N MET A 233 -15.47 -20.24 -6.13
CA MET A 233 -16.67 -21.11 -6.12
C MET A 233 -16.79 -21.94 -7.39
N SER A 234 -16.41 -21.38 -8.53
CA SER A 234 -16.51 -22.06 -9.84
C SER A 234 -15.36 -23.03 -10.09
N VAL A 235 -14.11 -22.68 -9.75
CA VAL A 235 -12.91 -23.43 -10.15
C VAL A 235 -12.23 -24.17 -9.00
N GLY A 236 -12.69 -23.96 -7.77
CA GLY A 236 -12.11 -24.52 -6.54
C GLY A 236 -10.99 -23.67 -5.93
N THR A 237 -10.39 -24.17 -4.87
CA THR A 237 -9.46 -23.44 -4.00
C THR A 237 -8.05 -24.03 -3.97
N SER A 238 -7.76 -25.01 -4.81
CA SER A 238 -6.50 -25.80 -4.76
C SER A 238 -5.27 -25.05 -5.27
N LEU A 239 -5.46 -24.08 -6.19
CA LEU A 239 -4.34 -23.32 -6.76
C LEU A 239 -3.90 -22.18 -5.82
N PRO A 240 -2.58 -22.01 -5.59
CA PRO A 240 -2.05 -20.84 -4.92
C PRO A 240 -2.57 -19.57 -5.58
N THR A 241 -3.28 -18.74 -4.83
CA THR A 241 -3.94 -17.54 -5.35
C THR A 241 -3.40 -16.31 -4.63
N TYR A 242 -3.00 -15.31 -5.42
CA TYR A 242 -2.42 -14.06 -4.95
C TYR A 242 -3.26 -12.87 -5.44
N GLY A 243 -3.26 -11.79 -4.66
CA GLY A 243 -3.93 -10.54 -5.00
C GLY A 243 -3.33 -9.35 -4.28
N THR A 244 -3.90 -8.19 -4.53
CA THR A 244 -3.62 -6.94 -3.79
C THR A 244 -4.68 -6.72 -2.71
N ALA A 245 -4.63 -5.60 -2.01
CA ALA A 245 -5.68 -5.20 -1.07
C ALA A 245 -7.09 -5.16 -1.68
N SER A 246 -7.21 -5.15 -3.01
CA SER A 246 -8.51 -5.20 -3.70
C SER A 246 -9.30 -6.49 -3.40
N VAL A 247 -8.63 -7.59 -3.04
CA VAL A 247 -9.28 -8.86 -2.68
C VAL A 247 -9.54 -8.98 -1.17
N ASN A 248 -9.17 -7.96 -0.37
CA ASN A 248 -9.49 -7.94 1.05
C ASN A 248 -11.01 -7.83 1.25
N PRO A 249 -11.68 -8.80 1.90
CA PRO A 249 -13.13 -8.76 2.11
C PRO A 249 -13.58 -7.72 3.13
N GLY A 250 -12.65 -7.08 3.85
CA GLY A 250 -12.97 -6.14 4.91
C GLY A 250 -13.12 -6.81 6.28
N LEU A 251 -13.85 -6.13 7.17
CA LEU A 251 -13.93 -6.47 8.59
C LEU A 251 -14.96 -7.57 8.94
N ASP A 252 -15.71 -8.10 7.99
CA ASP A 252 -16.64 -9.20 8.23
C ASP A 252 -16.06 -10.56 7.80
N PRO A 253 -15.27 -11.21 8.69
CA PRO A 253 -14.61 -12.46 8.36
C PRO A 253 -15.56 -13.64 8.25
N ALA A 254 -16.75 -13.56 8.87
CA ALA A 254 -17.60 -14.73 9.06
C ALA A 254 -18.35 -15.16 7.80
N SER A 255 -18.65 -14.22 6.88
CA SER A 255 -19.46 -14.52 5.70
C SER A 255 -18.65 -14.77 4.42
N VAL A 256 -17.35 -14.49 4.42
CA VAL A 256 -16.52 -14.50 3.20
C VAL A 256 -15.25 -15.36 3.34
N ALA A 257 -14.94 -15.82 4.55
CA ALA A 257 -13.66 -16.45 4.85
C ALA A 257 -13.44 -17.81 4.16
N ALA A 258 -14.48 -18.62 4.03
CA ALA A 258 -14.33 -19.99 3.53
C ALA A 258 -13.91 -20.04 2.05
N GLU A 259 -14.52 -19.24 1.19
CA GLU A 259 -14.20 -19.23 -0.24
C GLU A 259 -12.86 -18.54 -0.54
N LEU A 260 -12.44 -17.62 0.32
CA LEU A 260 -11.15 -16.94 0.17
C LEU A 260 -10.01 -17.60 0.97
N ALA A 261 -10.28 -18.70 1.68
CA ALA A 261 -9.25 -19.41 2.43
C ALA A 261 -8.04 -19.77 1.57
N GLY A 262 -6.83 -19.51 2.08
CA GLY A 262 -5.57 -19.72 1.39
C GLY A 262 -5.19 -18.63 0.36
N VAL A 263 -6.03 -17.62 0.14
CA VAL A 263 -5.66 -16.46 -0.69
C VAL A 263 -4.60 -15.64 0.02
N ARG A 264 -3.59 -15.23 -0.73
CA ARG A 264 -2.47 -14.40 -0.29
C ARG A 264 -2.63 -13.02 -0.90
N PHE A 265 -2.58 -11.97 -0.08
CA PHE A 265 -2.65 -10.60 -0.57
C PHE A 265 -1.81 -9.64 0.28
N LEU A 266 -1.51 -8.47 -0.27
CA LEU A 266 -0.88 -7.39 0.47
C LEU A 266 -1.93 -6.40 0.96
N ASP A 267 -1.73 -5.87 2.17
CA ASP A 267 -2.49 -4.72 2.66
C ASP A 267 -1.67 -3.94 3.71
N LEU A 268 -2.20 -2.79 4.13
CA LEU A 268 -1.55 -1.91 5.08
C LEU A 268 -1.60 -2.48 6.51
N PRO A 269 -0.55 -2.31 7.33
CA PRO A 269 -0.60 -2.65 8.75
C PRO A 269 -1.82 -2.05 9.45
N TRP A 270 -2.20 -0.82 9.08
CA TRP A 270 -3.42 -0.16 9.57
C TRP A 270 -4.66 -1.03 9.44
N THR A 271 -4.80 -1.74 8.33
CA THR A 271 -5.99 -2.55 8.00
C THR A 271 -5.93 -3.92 8.64
N VAL A 272 -4.74 -4.56 8.65
CA VAL A 272 -4.60 -5.99 8.96
C VAL A 272 -3.86 -6.28 10.27
N GLN A 273 -3.20 -5.27 10.86
CA GLN A 273 -2.40 -5.40 12.10
C GLN A 273 -2.82 -4.37 13.17
N PRO A 274 -4.00 -4.48 13.78
CA PRO A 274 -4.50 -3.48 14.74
C PRO A 274 -3.57 -3.27 15.95
N ASP A 275 -2.81 -4.29 16.34
CA ASP A 275 -1.91 -4.28 17.50
C ASP A 275 -0.46 -3.88 17.13
N HIS A 276 -0.19 -3.57 15.84
CA HIS A 276 1.13 -3.15 15.40
C HIS A 276 1.54 -1.81 16.07
N PRO A 277 2.78 -1.66 16.58
CA PRO A 277 3.21 -0.45 17.29
C PRO A 277 3.00 0.86 16.51
N ALA A 278 3.13 0.80 15.17
CA ALA A 278 2.89 1.95 14.29
C ALA A 278 1.41 2.31 14.12
N VAL A 279 0.50 1.49 14.63
CA VAL A 279 -0.95 1.58 14.43
C VAL A 279 -1.70 1.75 15.76
N ALA A 280 -1.35 0.97 16.78
CA ALA A 280 -2.11 0.83 18.03
C ALA A 280 -2.28 2.15 18.83
N GLY A 281 -1.38 3.13 18.62
CA GLY A 281 -1.44 4.43 19.29
C GLY A 281 -2.48 5.41 18.71
N TYR A 282 -3.10 5.09 17.56
CA TYR A 282 -4.01 5.99 16.86
C TYR A 282 -5.46 5.56 16.99
N PRO A 283 -6.41 6.53 17.17
CA PRO A 283 -7.83 6.21 17.15
C PRO A 283 -8.25 5.73 15.76
N ARG A 284 -9.15 4.75 15.70
CA ARG A 284 -9.72 4.31 14.42
C ARG A 284 -10.61 5.39 13.82
N TRP A 285 -10.46 5.61 12.52
CA TRP A 285 -11.27 6.58 11.80
C TRP A 285 -12.71 6.08 11.66
N SER A 286 -13.69 6.84 12.17
CA SER A 286 -15.11 6.47 12.17
C SER A 286 -16.01 7.44 11.39
N ALA A 287 -15.51 8.64 11.08
CA ALA A 287 -16.28 9.65 10.36
C ALA A 287 -16.02 9.52 8.84
N GLY A 288 -16.98 9.19 8.04
CA GLY A 288 -16.83 9.14 6.59
C GLY A 288 -17.26 7.85 5.92
N GLY A 289 -18.02 7.02 6.61
CA GLY A 289 -18.60 5.80 6.05
C GLY A 289 -17.81 4.52 6.41
N GLN A 290 -18.46 3.40 6.16
CA GLN A 290 -17.86 2.07 6.30
C GLN A 290 -17.13 1.73 4.99
N GLY A 291 -15.88 1.31 5.08
CA GLY A 291 -15.08 0.88 3.93
C GLY A 291 -13.60 0.90 4.22
N LEU A 292 -12.84 0.22 3.37
CA LEU A 292 -11.38 0.14 3.49
C LEU A 292 -10.68 1.42 3.00
N ASP A 293 -11.19 2.07 1.95
CA ASP A 293 -10.54 3.23 1.33
C ASP A 293 -10.37 4.42 2.27
N PRO A 294 -11.39 4.86 3.06
CA PRO A 294 -11.19 5.92 4.05
C PRO A 294 -10.16 5.57 5.12
N GLN A 295 -10.11 4.31 5.56
CA GLN A 295 -9.12 3.84 6.53
C GLN A 295 -7.70 3.88 5.97
N ARG A 296 -7.53 3.49 4.71
CA ARG A 296 -6.24 3.54 4.01
C ARG A 296 -5.75 4.98 3.84
N LEU A 297 -6.64 5.91 3.54
CA LEU A 297 -6.33 7.34 3.42
C LEU A 297 -6.00 7.97 4.77
N TYR A 298 -6.67 7.55 5.83
CA TYR A 298 -6.33 7.98 7.19
C TYR A 298 -4.91 7.51 7.57
N ALA A 299 -4.57 6.26 7.28
CA ALA A 299 -3.22 5.73 7.49
C ALA A 299 -2.16 6.48 6.66
N LEU A 300 -2.48 6.84 5.40
CA LEU A 300 -1.62 7.69 4.58
C LEU A 300 -1.38 9.06 5.25
N GLY A 301 -2.41 9.65 5.85
CA GLY A 301 -2.29 10.90 6.59
C GLY A 301 -1.32 10.79 7.77
N ILE A 302 -1.43 9.71 8.56
CA ILE A 302 -0.50 9.42 9.67
C ILE A 302 0.94 9.41 9.17
N ASP A 303 1.22 8.63 8.13
CA ASP A 303 2.57 8.47 7.63
C ASP A 303 3.08 9.73 6.91
N ALA A 304 2.19 10.49 6.27
CA ALA A 304 2.54 11.78 5.67
C ALA A 304 3.07 12.77 6.73
N TYR A 305 2.44 12.83 7.90
CA TYR A 305 2.96 13.62 9.01
C TYR A 305 4.32 13.11 9.51
N ARG A 306 4.43 11.80 9.73
CA ARG A 306 5.66 11.18 10.25
C ARG A 306 6.83 11.39 9.29
N VAL A 307 6.61 11.23 7.98
CA VAL A 307 7.61 11.53 6.94
C VAL A 307 7.98 13.03 6.95
N ALA A 308 6.99 13.94 7.05
CA ALA A 308 7.26 15.37 7.12
C ALA A 308 8.10 15.74 8.35
N ARG A 309 7.82 15.14 9.50
CA ARG A 309 8.57 15.34 10.76
C ARG A 309 10.02 14.83 10.65
N GLU A 310 10.23 13.66 10.07
CA GLU A 310 11.59 13.15 9.82
C GLU A 310 12.36 14.03 8.82
N LEU A 311 11.71 14.50 7.76
CA LEU A 311 12.31 15.46 6.82
C LEU A 311 12.66 16.80 7.48
N ALA A 312 11.85 17.26 8.44
CA ALA A 312 12.15 18.46 9.22
C ALA A 312 13.46 18.31 10.00
N GLN A 313 13.71 17.12 10.53
CA GLN A 313 14.94 16.81 11.30
C GLN A 313 16.13 16.47 10.41
N ARG A 314 15.89 15.90 9.21
CA ARG A 314 16.90 15.38 8.28
C ARG A 314 16.57 15.78 6.83
N PRO A 315 16.67 17.08 6.46
CA PRO A 315 16.17 17.56 5.17
C PRO A 315 16.80 16.90 3.93
N ASN A 316 18.03 16.38 4.05
CA ASN A 316 18.77 15.74 2.97
C ASN A 316 19.21 14.32 3.34
N GLY A 317 18.52 13.69 4.29
CA GLY A 317 18.89 12.38 4.80
C GLY A 317 18.10 11.24 4.17
N ALA A 318 18.59 10.02 4.39
CA ALA A 318 17.84 8.80 4.21
C ALA A 318 17.39 8.30 5.59
N PHE A 319 16.17 7.77 5.67
CA PHE A 319 15.63 7.17 6.89
C PHE A 319 14.62 6.08 6.56
N GLU A 320 14.43 5.20 7.52
CA GLU A 320 13.37 4.20 7.52
C GLU A 320 12.35 4.51 8.59
N LEU A 321 11.11 4.15 8.32
CA LEU A 321 9.99 4.41 9.19
C LEU A 321 9.05 3.20 9.14
N ASP A 322 8.78 2.64 10.30
CA ASP A 322 7.76 1.63 10.46
C ASP A 322 6.40 2.32 10.52
N GLY A 323 5.68 2.30 9.40
CA GLY A 323 4.51 3.13 9.14
C GLY A 323 3.19 2.42 9.34
N ALA A 324 2.12 3.21 9.42
CA ALA A 324 0.75 2.72 9.38
C ALA A 324 0.37 2.15 8.00
N THR A 325 1.07 2.57 6.95
CA THR A 325 0.90 2.08 5.58
C THR A 325 1.94 1.03 5.16
N GLY A 326 2.83 0.60 6.04
CA GLY A 326 3.90 -0.34 5.77
C GLY A 326 5.26 0.20 6.18
N ARG A 327 6.32 -0.56 5.93
CA ARG A 327 7.68 -0.09 6.13
C ARG A 327 8.05 0.88 5.02
N LEU A 328 8.43 2.08 5.40
CA LEU A 328 8.76 3.18 4.49
C LEU A 328 10.26 3.42 4.49
N SER A 329 10.87 3.42 3.31
CA SER A 329 12.25 3.85 3.10
C SER A 329 12.23 5.15 2.30
N VAL A 330 12.80 6.20 2.84
CA VAL A 330 12.85 7.55 2.25
C VAL A 330 14.29 7.97 2.06
N ASN A 331 14.62 8.43 0.86
CA ASN A 331 15.90 9.02 0.55
C ASN A 331 15.70 10.38 -0.14
N MET A 332 16.13 11.47 0.49
CA MET A 332 16.10 12.84 -0.05
C MET A 332 17.51 13.37 -0.32
N GLY A 333 18.53 12.51 -0.30
CA GLY A 333 19.93 12.88 -0.53
C GLY A 333 20.26 13.41 -1.92
N GLN A 334 21.54 13.71 -2.16
CA GLN A 334 22.01 14.28 -3.44
C GLN A 334 21.96 13.30 -4.63
N GLY A 335 21.68 12.00 -4.40
CA GLY A 335 21.50 11.00 -5.43
C GLY A 335 20.07 10.95 -5.97
N GLU A 336 19.67 9.81 -6.49
CA GLU A 336 18.29 9.56 -6.85
C GLU A 336 17.40 9.59 -5.60
N ARG A 337 16.29 10.33 -5.69
CA ARG A 337 15.29 10.28 -4.65
C ARG A 337 14.54 9.00 -4.78
N ALA A 338 14.41 8.31 -3.67
CA ALA A 338 13.67 7.09 -3.60
C ALA A 338 12.64 7.18 -2.47
N PHE A 339 11.45 6.74 -2.77
CA PHE A 339 10.45 6.33 -1.78
C PHE A 339 10.09 4.89 -2.07
N ARG A 340 10.14 4.07 -1.06
CA ARG A 340 9.67 2.69 -1.12
C ARG A 340 8.74 2.43 0.04
N ARG A 341 7.65 1.77 -0.23
CA ARG A 341 6.74 1.19 0.76
C ARG A 341 6.75 -0.32 0.59
N VAL A 342 6.90 -1.03 1.69
CA VAL A 342 6.71 -2.47 1.75
C VAL A 342 5.49 -2.74 2.62
N GLU A 343 4.49 -3.37 2.04
CA GLU A 343 3.22 -3.65 2.68
C GLU A 343 3.23 -5.01 3.39
N THR A 344 2.22 -5.26 4.20
CA THR A 344 2.09 -6.50 4.96
C THR A 344 1.45 -7.58 4.11
N GLY A 345 2.10 -8.73 4.00
CA GLY A 345 1.51 -9.92 3.40
C GLY A 345 0.52 -10.60 4.36
N VAL A 346 -0.56 -11.09 3.78
CA VAL A 346 -1.67 -11.70 4.50
C VAL A 346 -2.07 -13.01 3.83
N VAL A 347 -2.30 -14.06 4.63
CA VAL A 347 -2.89 -15.31 4.16
C VAL A 347 -4.22 -15.52 4.87
N VAL A 348 -5.30 -15.65 4.11
CA VAL A 348 -6.65 -15.89 4.65
C VAL A 348 -6.75 -17.32 5.17
N ARG A 349 -7.16 -17.50 6.44
CA ARG A 349 -7.37 -18.82 7.06
C ARG A 349 -8.85 -19.20 7.10
N ASP A 350 -9.11 -20.49 7.01
CA ASP A 350 -10.45 -21.10 6.90
C ASP A 350 -11.32 -20.92 8.15
N ASN A 351 -10.76 -20.82 9.35
CA ASN A 351 -11.49 -20.74 10.63
C ASN A 351 -10.79 -19.89 11.68
N GLY A 352 -10.03 -18.90 11.31
CA GLY A 352 -9.23 -18.18 12.30
C GLY A 352 -8.70 -16.84 11.84
N PRO A 353 -7.90 -16.21 12.69
CA PRO A 353 -7.28 -14.95 12.36
C PRO A 353 -6.38 -15.09 11.13
N THR A 354 -6.34 -14.05 10.36
CA THR A 354 -5.47 -13.90 9.20
C THR A 354 -4.00 -13.93 9.63
N ASP A 355 -3.18 -14.78 9.01
CA ASP A 355 -1.72 -14.73 9.19
C ASP A 355 -1.16 -13.52 8.46
N GLN A 356 -0.27 -12.85 9.11
CA GLN A 356 0.41 -11.66 8.57
C GLN A 356 1.85 -12.00 8.25
N ILE A 357 2.30 -11.49 7.12
CA ILE A 357 3.66 -11.62 6.65
C ILE A 357 4.34 -10.26 6.83
N LEU A 358 5.37 -10.21 7.64
CA LEU A 358 6.23 -9.04 7.77
C LEU A 358 7.44 -9.22 6.85
N THR A 359 7.79 -8.17 6.15
CA THR A 359 9.08 -8.12 5.46
C THR A 359 10.16 -7.82 6.47
N ASP A 360 11.15 -8.71 6.59
CA ASP A 360 12.32 -8.42 7.38
C ASP A 360 13.44 -7.84 6.52
N ASP A 361 14.05 -6.77 7.01
CA ASP A 361 15.33 -6.32 6.51
C ASP A 361 16.40 -7.26 7.05
N ALA A 362 16.71 -8.30 6.30
CA ALA A 362 17.79 -9.20 6.65
C ALA A 362 19.15 -8.49 6.54
N GLY A 363 19.48 -7.73 7.54
CA GLY A 363 20.76 -7.07 7.75
C GLY A 363 21.23 -7.22 9.20
N GLY A 364 21.21 -8.40 9.76
CA GLY A 364 21.79 -8.68 11.07
C GLY A 364 21.81 -10.17 11.33
N ASP A 365 23.00 -10.71 11.60
CA ASP A 365 23.23 -12.07 12.10
C ASP A 365 22.31 -12.36 13.30
N SER A 366 21.15 -12.94 13.06
CA SER A 366 20.36 -13.57 14.11
C SER A 366 20.05 -14.99 13.68
N VAL A 367 20.59 -15.93 14.45
CA VAL A 367 20.31 -17.35 14.38
C VAL A 367 18.79 -17.57 14.43
N PRO A 368 18.21 -18.29 13.47
CA PRO A 368 16.77 -18.55 13.48
C PRO A 368 16.38 -19.32 14.74
N PRO A 369 15.26 -18.97 15.40
CA PRO A 369 14.78 -19.74 16.54
C PRO A 369 14.44 -21.17 16.10
N PRO A 370 14.65 -22.19 16.94
CA PRO A 370 14.45 -23.57 16.59
C PRO A 370 12.97 -23.83 16.23
N ARG A 371 12.74 -24.48 15.10
CA ARG A 371 11.43 -24.99 14.70
C ARG A 371 10.86 -25.85 15.81
N ARG A 372 9.73 -25.47 16.40
CA ARG A 372 8.96 -26.37 17.27
C ARG A 372 8.33 -27.45 16.39
N VAL A 373 8.90 -28.62 16.43
CA VAL A 373 8.30 -29.85 15.91
C VAL A 373 7.16 -30.21 16.88
N PHE A 374 5.93 -30.20 16.44
CA PHE A 374 4.83 -30.75 17.19
C PHE A 374 4.95 -32.30 17.09
N GLU A 375 5.37 -32.94 18.16
CA GLU A 375 5.21 -34.36 18.30
C GLU A 375 3.73 -34.70 18.52
N PRO A 376 3.18 -35.72 17.85
CA PRO A 376 1.82 -36.16 18.12
C PRO A 376 1.77 -36.83 19.50
N VAL A 377 0.87 -36.38 20.36
CA VAL A 377 0.58 -37.03 21.65
C VAL A 377 -0.03 -38.39 21.35
N SER A 378 0.71 -39.44 21.65
CA SER A 378 0.24 -40.81 21.66
C SER A 378 -0.74 -40.98 22.81
N THR A 379 -2.03 -41.13 22.52
CA THR A 379 -3.00 -41.66 23.48
C THR A 379 -2.84 -43.17 23.58
N GLY A 380 -2.17 -43.60 24.63
CA GLY A 380 -2.19 -44.96 25.07
C GLY A 380 -3.32 -45.18 26.07
N LEU A 381 -4.17 -46.18 25.79
CA LEU A 381 -5.20 -46.88 26.59
C LEU A 381 -6.45 -46.09 26.93
#